data_4ff6023a2a37023719b89de46127df26
#
_entry.id   4ff6023a2a37023719b89de46127df26
#
_cell.length_a   1.000
_cell.length_b   1.000
_cell.length_c   1.000
_cell.angle_alpha   90.00
_cell.angle_beta   90.00
_cell.angle_gamma   90.00
#
_symmetry.space_group_name_H-M   'P 1'
#
loop_
_entity.id
_entity.type
_entity.pdbx_description
1 polymer ?
#
loop_
_entity_poly.entity_id
_entity_poly.type
_entity_poly.pdbx_seq_one_letter_code
_entity_poly.pdbx_strand_id
1 'polypeptide(L)'
;VLADLSEPERDLVRHSLFLGIERRNLQLPTAGVQPKDSAFLIRNLIGVDPSNGAVAVAERVRAGQNVQFHLREAEASRQEALALLSQHMSEVEEPITFGLLMACLGRGQGLFGTPDGDVNLGRSVLPDLPMAGAFCNGEIGPVAGTTHLHGYTACWGLLRYAPISGSSNS
;
A
#
# COMPACT_ATOMS: atom_id res chain seq x y z
N VAL A 1 21.16 -2.23 13.71
CA VAL A 1 19.94 -2.63 12.96
C VAL A 1 20.31 -3.48 11.75
N LEU A 2 21.18 -3.04 10.81
CA LEU A 2 21.52 -3.85 9.63
C LEU A 2 22.49 -5.01 9.94
N ALA A 3 23.22 -4.96 11.06
CA ALA A 3 24.15 -6.02 11.47
C ALA A 3 23.47 -7.30 11.96
N ASP A 4 22.22 -7.18 12.40
CA ASP A 4 21.47 -8.27 13.02
C ASP A 4 20.59 -9.04 12.00
N LEU A 5 20.68 -8.67 10.71
CA LEU A 5 19.89 -9.30 9.65
C LEU A 5 20.47 -10.65 9.23
N SER A 6 19.59 -11.59 8.93
CA SER A 6 19.93 -12.86 8.29
C SER A 6 20.46 -12.67 6.87
N GLU A 7 21.11 -13.67 6.29
CA GLU A 7 21.62 -13.61 4.91
C GLU A 7 20.50 -13.31 3.87
N PRO A 8 19.31 -13.94 3.92
CA PRO A 8 18.21 -13.60 3.01
C PRO A 8 17.74 -12.14 3.16
N GLU A 9 17.68 -11.63 4.39
CA GLU A 9 17.27 -10.24 4.64
C GLU A 9 18.32 -9.25 4.14
N ARG A 10 19.62 -9.57 4.25
CA ARG A 10 20.70 -8.74 3.70
C ARG A 10 20.65 -8.64 2.18
N ASP A 11 20.23 -9.71 1.51
CA ASP A 11 20.06 -9.70 0.06
C ASP A 11 18.85 -8.84 -0.34
N LEU A 12 17.74 -8.93 0.40
CA LEU A 12 16.59 -8.04 0.25
C LEU A 12 16.96 -6.57 0.47
N VAL A 13 17.79 -6.25 1.46
CA VAL A 13 18.26 -4.88 1.72
C VAL A 13 18.94 -4.26 0.51
N ARG A 14 19.72 -5.03 -0.23
CA ARG A 14 20.46 -4.52 -1.40
C ARG A 14 19.55 -4.04 -2.53
N HIS A 15 18.36 -4.61 -2.64
CA HIS A 15 17.47 -4.40 -3.80
C HIS A 15 16.08 -3.87 -3.45
N SER A 16 15.69 -3.95 -2.17
CA SER A 16 14.31 -3.71 -1.74
C SER A 16 14.21 -2.94 -0.43
N LEU A 17 15.20 -2.07 -0.15
CA LEU A 17 15.20 -1.21 1.04
C LEU A 17 14.51 0.12 0.75
N PHE A 18 13.56 0.47 1.61
CA PHE A 18 12.78 1.70 1.56
C PHE A 18 12.78 2.39 2.91
N LEU A 19 12.39 3.66 2.92
CA LEU A 19 12.12 4.40 4.14
C LEU A 19 10.63 4.69 4.25
N GLY A 20 10.01 4.22 5.32
CA GLY A 20 8.69 4.64 5.75
C GLY A 20 8.77 5.91 6.57
N ILE A 21 7.94 6.90 6.23
CA ILE A 21 7.79 8.16 6.96
C ILE A 21 6.42 8.15 7.60
N GLU A 22 6.37 8.18 8.92
CA GLU A 22 5.10 8.14 9.65
C GLU A 22 4.21 9.32 9.26
N ARG A 23 2.96 9.02 8.93
CA ARG A 23 1.89 9.99 8.71
C ARG A 23 0.92 9.91 9.87
N ARG A 24 0.91 10.95 10.68
CA ARG A 24 -0.09 11.10 11.74
C ARG A 24 -1.29 11.82 11.16
N ASN A 25 -2.46 11.23 11.31
CA ASN A 25 -3.70 11.97 11.14
C ASN A 25 -3.74 13.05 12.23
N LEU A 26 -3.72 14.31 11.82
CA LEU A 26 -3.97 15.47 12.69
C LEU A 26 -5.47 15.59 13.09
N GLN A 27 -6.20 14.49 13.00
CA GLN A 27 -7.54 14.47 13.62
C GLN A 27 -7.34 14.46 15.12
N LEU A 28 -7.90 15.49 15.77
CA LEU A 28 -8.03 15.54 17.22
C LEU A 28 -8.55 14.18 17.71
N PRO A 29 -7.98 13.62 18.80
CA PRO A 29 -8.42 12.34 19.33
C PRO A 29 -9.91 12.41 19.63
N THR A 30 -10.72 11.78 18.78
CA THR A 30 -12.11 11.51 19.13
C THR A 30 -12.07 10.47 20.22
N ALA A 31 -12.61 10.78 21.40
CA ALA A 31 -12.59 9.90 22.56
C ALA A 31 -13.09 8.49 22.16
N GLY A 32 -12.24 7.49 22.33
CA GLY A 32 -12.57 6.07 22.08
C GLY A 32 -11.96 5.45 20.81
N VAL A 33 -11.33 6.22 19.93
CA VAL A 33 -10.60 5.68 18.79
C VAL A 33 -9.12 5.62 19.14
N GLN A 34 -8.63 4.42 19.42
CA GLN A 34 -7.18 4.17 19.45
C GLN A 34 -6.66 4.45 18.03
N PRO A 35 -5.52 5.15 17.84
CA PRO A 35 -4.84 5.19 16.55
C PRO A 35 -4.41 3.75 16.24
N LYS A 36 -5.20 3.04 15.45
CA LYS A 36 -4.77 1.78 14.88
C LYS A 36 -3.65 2.09 13.90
N ASP A 37 -2.49 1.57 14.23
CA ASP A 37 -1.29 1.46 13.42
C ASP A 37 -0.78 2.74 12.76
N SER A 38 0.43 3.13 13.15
CA SER A 38 1.15 4.22 12.50
C SER A 38 1.26 3.92 11.00
N ALA A 39 0.53 4.65 10.19
CA ALA A 39 0.59 4.50 8.75
C ALA A 39 1.89 5.12 8.24
N PHE A 40 2.69 4.35 7.54
CA PHE A 40 3.93 4.81 6.93
C PHE A 40 3.73 5.08 5.45
N LEU A 41 4.19 6.24 5.01
CA LEU A 41 4.33 6.56 3.60
C LEU A 41 5.70 6.06 3.12
N ILE A 42 5.70 5.06 2.26
CA ILE A 42 6.93 4.41 1.79
C ILE A 42 7.59 5.23 0.69
N ARG A 43 8.91 5.43 0.79
CA ARG A 43 9.71 6.21 -0.16
C ARG A 43 11.01 5.51 -0.50
N ASN A 44 11.46 5.72 -1.73
CA ASN A 44 12.76 5.22 -2.18
C ASN A 44 13.90 5.94 -1.47
N LEU A 45 14.93 5.17 -1.17
CA LEU A 45 16.26 5.71 -0.90
C LEU A 45 16.89 6.10 -2.25
N ILE A 46 17.29 7.36 -2.39
CA ILE A 46 17.87 7.90 -3.61
C ILE A 46 19.38 8.12 -3.51
N GLY A 47 19.94 7.98 -2.32
CA GLY A 47 21.38 8.06 -2.11
C GLY A 47 21.77 7.87 -0.66
N VAL A 48 23.01 7.51 -0.46
CA VAL A 48 23.68 7.44 0.85
C VAL A 48 25.03 8.14 0.74
N ASP A 49 25.33 9.02 1.67
CA ASP A 49 26.67 9.62 1.81
C ASP A 49 27.46 8.82 2.86
N PRO A 50 28.45 8.02 2.43
CA PRO A 50 29.22 7.19 3.38
C PRO A 50 30.12 8.00 4.31
N SER A 51 30.42 9.26 3.98
CA SER A 51 31.33 10.10 4.77
C SER A 51 30.70 10.60 6.08
N ASN A 52 29.40 10.80 6.10
CA ASN A 52 28.64 11.30 7.26
C ASN A 52 27.42 10.45 7.62
N GLY A 53 27.16 9.37 6.86
CA GLY A 53 26.03 8.47 7.09
C GLY A 53 24.66 9.06 6.71
N ALA A 54 24.62 10.17 5.99
CA ALA A 54 23.36 10.78 5.56
C ALA A 54 22.67 9.93 4.49
N VAL A 55 21.35 9.83 4.60
CA VAL A 55 20.49 9.11 3.66
C VAL A 55 19.56 10.08 2.97
N ALA A 56 19.56 10.10 1.64
CA ALA A 56 18.66 10.88 0.85
C ALA A 56 17.43 10.06 0.46
N VAL A 57 16.25 10.64 0.63
CA VAL A 57 14.96 10.00 0.32
C VAL A 57 14.13 10.87 -0.61
N ALA A 58 13.26 10.26 -1.39
CA ALA A 58 12.38 10.95 -2.34
C ALA A 58 11.17 11.64 -1.65
N GLU A 59 11.42 12.32 -0.52
CA GLU A 59 10.40 13.05 0.24
C GLU A 59 11.06 14.06 1.18
N ARG A 60 10.32 15.09 1.57
CA ARG A 60 10.76 16.01 2.62
C ARG A 60 10.49 15.42 3.99
N VAL A 61 11.57 15.11 4.71
CA VAL A 61 11.51 14.68 6.11
C VAL A 61 11.72 15.88 7.02
N ARG A 62 10.95 15.97 8.09
CA ARG A 62 11.05 17.03 9.10
C ARG A 62 11.57 16.47 10.42
N ALA A 63 12.31 17.25 11.16
CA ALA A 63 12.73 16.88 12.51
C ALA A 63 11.51 16.54 13.37
N GLY A 64 11.60 15.44 14.13
CA GLY A 64 10.52 14.93 14.97
C GLY A 64 9.54 13.97 14.29
N GLN A 65 9.68 13.69 12.99
CA GLN A 65 8.94 12.62 12.35
C GLN A 65 9.59 11.27 12.66
N ASN A 66 8.76 10.26 12.92
CA ASN A 66 9.24 8.88 13.00
C ASN A 66 9.50 8.34 11.60
N VAL A 67 10.59 7.64 11.47
CA VAL A 67 10.99 6.93 10.24
C VAL A 67 11.34 5.49 10.56
N GLN A 68 11.07 4.60 9.62
CA GLN A 68 11.36 3.17 9.76
C GLN A 68 11.87 2.63 8.43
N PHE A 69 12.87 1.76 8.47
CA PHE A 69 13.27 1.01 7.29
C PHE A 69 12.28 -0.11 7.00
N HIS A 70 11.92 -0.26 5.74
CA HIS A 70 11.03 -1.29 5.25
C HIS A 70 11.73 -2.11 4.19
N LEU A 71 11.46 -3.40 4.19
CA LEU A 71 11.83 -4.33 3.13
C LEU A 71 10.57 -4.72 2.36
N ARG A 72 10.67 -4.74 1.04
CA ARG A 72 9.58 -5.24 0.20
C ARG A 72 9.80 -6.71 -0.08
N GLU A 73 8.86 -7.51 0.32
CA GLU A 73 8.89 -8.96 0.22
C GLU A 73 7.55 -9.46 -0.35
N ALA A 74 7.61 -10.51 -1.19
CA ALA A 74 6.46 -11.00 -1.94
C ALA A 74 5.34 -11.54 -1.03
N GLU A 75 5.72 -12.33 -0.03
CA GLU A 75 4.74 -12.96 0.86
C GLU A 75 4.06 -11.93 1.77
N ALA A 76 4.83 -11.02 2.36
CA ALA A 76 4.29 -9.91 3.14
C ALA A 76 3.33 -9.05 2.28
N SER A 77 3.69 -8.78 1.02
CA SER A 77 2.84 -8.03 0.09
C SER A 77 1.54 -8.77 -0.23
N ARG A 78 1.56 -10.12 -0.33
CA ARG A 78 0.36 -10.93 -0.52
C ARG A 78 -0.54 -10.89 0.70
N GLN A 79 0.03 -11.11 1.88
CA GLN A 79 -0.71 -11.15 3.14
C GLN A 79 -1.38 -9.81 3.45
N GLU A 80 -0.68 -8.69 3.26
CA GLU A 80 -1.22 -7.35 3.45
C GLU A 80 -2.39 -7.08 2.50
N ALA A 81 -2.20 -7.34 1.20
CA ALA A 81 -3.24 -7.09 0.22
C ALA A 81 -4.47 -7.99 0.44
N LEU A 82 -4.26 -9.27 0.82
CA LEU A 82 -5.34 -10.19 1.17
C LEU A 82 -6.11 -9.70 2.39
N ALA A 83 -5.41 -9.27 3.44
CA ALA A 83 -6.02 -8.74 4.66
C ALA A 83 -6.86 -7.49 4.38
N LEU A 84 -6.32 -6.52 3.61
CA LEU A 84 -7.01 -5.29 3.26
C LEU A 84 -8.26 -5.53 2.40
N LEU A 85 -8.17 -6.39 1.38
CA LEU A 85 -9.33 -6.75 0.55
C LEU A 85 -10.39 -7.48 1.37
N SER A 86 -10.00 -8.46 2.19
CA SER A 86 -10.92 -9.22 3.03
C SER A 86 -11.60 -8.33 4.07
N GLN A 87 -10.86 -7.43 4.70
CA GLN A 87 -11.41 -6.45 5.63
C GLN A 87 -12.44 -5.56 4.92
N HIS A 88 -12.08 -4.98 3.78
CA HIS A 88 -12.99 -4.13 3.03
C HIS A 88 -14.29 -4.86 2.66
N MET A 89 -14.18 -6.12 2.23
CA MET A 89 -15.36 -6.93 1.91
C MET A 89 -16.24 -7.21 3.12
N SER A 90 -15.70 -7.27 4.32
CA SER A 90 -16.50 -7.44 5.55
C SER A 90 -17.22 -6.16 6.00
N GLU A 91 -16.79 -5.00 5.51
CA GLU A 91 -17.34 -3.69 5.86
C GLU A 91 -18.38 -3.19 4.84
N VAL A 92 -18.47 -3.83 3.67
CA VAL A 92 -19.35 -3.39 2.56
C VAL A 92 -20.52 -4.35 2.43
N GLU A 93 -21.74 -3.80 2.57
CA GLU A 93 -22.99 -4.59 2.42
C GLU A 93 -23.43 -4.72 0.96
N GLU A 94 -23.17 -3.70 0.13
CA GLU A 94 -23.59 -3.73 -1.26
C GLU A 94 -22.61 -4.52 -2.14
N PRO A 95 -23.13 -5.26 -3.14
CA PRO A 95 -22.29 -6.08 -3.99
C PRO A 95 -21.33 -5.23 -4.83
N ILE A 96 -20.07 -5.63 -4.84
CA ILE A 96 -19.07 -5.07 -5.76
C ILE A 96 -19.36 -5.61 -7.16
N THR A 97 -19.39 -4.72 -8.15
CA THR A 97 -19.75 -5.04 -9.54
C THR A 97 -18.59 -5.00 -10.50
N PHE A 98 -17.53 -4.28 -10.16
CA PHE A 98 -16.34 -4.14 -10.99
C PHE A 98 -15.13 -3.74 -10.16
N GLY A 99 -13.93 -4.23 -10.53
CA GLY A 99 -12.66 -3.89 -9.92
C GLY A 99 -11.69 -3.22 -10.89
N LEU A 100 -11.05 -2.14 -10.45
CA LEU A 100 -9.91 -1.53 -11.10
C LEU A 100 -8.65 -1.79 -10.28
N LEU A 101 -7.59 -2.27 -10.93
CA LEU A 101 -6.29 -2.50 -10.29
C LEU A 101 -5.22 -1.66 -10.98
N MET A 102 -4.66 -0.70 -10.27
CA MET A 102 -3.48 0.06 -10.66
C MET A 102 -2.30 -0.44 -9.85
N ALA A 103 -1.45 -1.25 -10.47
CA ALA A 103 -0.30 -1.87 -9.81
C ALA A 103 1.00 -1.22 -10.28
N CYS A 104 1.93 -0.99 -9.36
CA CYS A 104 3.26 -0.50 -9.72
C CYS A 104 3.99 -1.50 -10.64
N LEU A 105 4.73 -0.98 -11.62
CA LEU A 105 5.62 -1.76 -12.49
C LEU A 105 6.60 -2.65 -11.70
N GLY A 106 6.98 -2.25 -10.50
CA GLY A 106 7.83 -3.03 -9.61
C GLY A 106 7.13 -4.22 -8.95
N ARG A 107 5.83 -4.41 -9.12
CA ARG A 107 5.09 -5.56 -8.56
C ARG A 107 5.16 -6.76 -9.53
N GLY A 108 4.13 -7.13 -10.18
CA GLY A 108 4.11 -8.16 -11.21
C GLY A 108 5.05 -9.35 -10.98
N GLN A 109 5.56 -9.90 -12.04
CA GLN A 109 6.45 -11.06 -12.00
C GLN A 109 7.78 -10.77 -11.28
N GLY A 110 8.27 -9.54 -11.34
CA GLY A 110 9.52 -9.15 -10.65
C GLY A 110 9.44 -9.25 -9.13
N LEU A 111 8.27 -9.05 -8.54
CA LEU A 111 8.04 -9.22 -7.11
C LEU A 111 7.58 -10.65 -6.76
N PHE A 112 6.59 -11.17 -7.50
CA PHE A 112 5.90 -12.40 -7.11
C PHE A 112 6.54 -13.68 -7.70
N GLY A 113 7.50 -13.55 -8.60
CA GLY A 113 8.11 -14.68 -9.31
C GLY A 113 7.19 -15.31 -10.37
N THR A 114 5.92 -14.92 -10.40
CA THR A 114 4.89 -15.42 -11.33
C THR A 114 4.07 -14.25 -11.89
N PRO A 115 3.51 -14.39 -13.11
CA PRO A 115 2.60 -13.38 -13.62
C PRO A 115 1.31 -13.32 -12.81
N ASP A 116 0.58 -12.21 -12.94
CA ASP A 116 -0.76 -12.01 -12.40
C ASP A 116 -0.90 -12.12 -10.87
N GLY A 117 0.19 -11.91 -10.11
CA GLY A 117 0.20 -12.08 -8.66
C GLY A 117 -0.91 -11.29 -7.95
N ASP A 118 -1.03 -9.99 -8.21
CA ASP A 118 -2.07 -9.15 -7.62
C ASP A 118 -3.49 -9.52 -8.12
N VAL A 119 -3.64 -9.84 -9.41
CA VAL A 119 -4.93 -10.25 -9.97
C VAL A 119 -5.41 -11.56 -9.37
N ASN A 120 -4.52 -12.56 -9.24
CA ASN A 120 -4.84 -13.84 -8.64
C ASN A 120 -5.22 -13.71 -7.16
N LEU A 121 -4.58 -12.79 -6.46
CA LEU A 121 -4.94 -12.45 -5.09
C LEU A 121 -6.35 -11.82 -5.04
N GLY A 122 -6.64 -10.86 -5.90
CA GLY A 122 -7.99 -10.28 -6.00
C GLY A 122 -9.06 -11.35 -6.29
N ARG A 123 -8.78 -12.26 -7.21
CA ARG A 123 -9.68 -13.38 -7.54
C ARG A 123 -9.88 -14.37 -6.40
N SER A 124 -8.92 -14.51 -5.49
CA SER A 124 -9.10 -15.38 -4.32
C SER A 124 -10.14 -14.84 -3.32
N VAL A 125 -10.36 -13.54 -3.30
CA VAL A 125 -11.37 -12.86 -2.45
C VAL A 125 -12.66 -12.61 -3.22
N LEU A 126 -12.54 -12.28 -4.51
CA LEU A 126 -13.63 -11.87 -5.41
C LEU A 126 -13.57 -12.69 -6.72
N PRO A 127 -13.91 -13.99 -6.69
CA PRO A 127 -13.61 -14.92 -7.79
C PRO A 127 -14.27 -14.55 -9.12
N ASP A 128 -15.50 -14.04 -9.09
CA ASP A 128 -16.30 -13.75 -10.27
C ASP A 128 -16.32 -12.26 -10.64
N LEU A 129 -15.51 -11.43 -9.96
CA LEU A 129 -15.51 -10.00 -10.20
C LEU A 129 -14.85 -9.67 -11.54
N PRO A 130 -15.55 -9.01 -12.48
CA PRO A 130 -14.90 -8.42 -13.65
C PRO A 130 -13.86 -7.39 -13.20
N MET A 131 -12.64 -7.55 -13.69
CA MET A 131 -11.54 -6.66 -13.34
C MET A 131 -10.82 -6.17 -14.58
N ALA A 132 -10.39 -4.90 -14.53
CA ALA A 132 -9.44 -4.32 -15.46
C ALA A 132 -8.36 -3.56 -14.68
N GLY A 133 -7.27 -3.22 -15.35
CA GLY A 133 -6.21 -2.46 -14.71
C GLY A 133 -5.01 -2.25 -15.60
N ALA A 134 -3.99 -1.65 -15.01
CA ALA A 134 -2.73 -1.40 -15.69
C ALA A 134 -1.55 -1.43 -14.71
N PHE A 135 -0.37 -1.71 -15.24
CA PHE A 135 0.86 -1.40 -14.54
C PHE A 135 1.18 0.09 -14.69
N CYS A 136 1.51 0.74 -13.57
CA CYS A 136 1.74 2.17 -13.48
C CYS A 136 3.14 2.48 -12.95
N ASN A 137 3.64 3.67 -13.27
CA ASN A 137 4.87 4.20 -12.69
C ASN A 137 4.54 5.28 -11.64
N GLY A 138 3.73 4.89 -10.69
CA GLY A 138 3.19 5.71 -9.60
C GLY A 138 1.68 5.51 -9.48
N GLU A 139 1.23 5.29 -8.29
CA GLU A 139 -0.16 5.02 -7.93
C GLU A 139 -0.67 6.11 -6.99
N ILE A 140 -1.95 6.41 -7.06
CA ILE A 140 -2.61 7.38 -6.18
C ILE A 140 -3.56 6.63 -5.27
N GLY A 141 -3.37 6.77 -3.95
CA GLY A 141 -4.21 6.10 -2.97
C GLY A 141 -4.13 6.75 -1.59
N PRO A 142 -5.05 6.40 -0.68
CA PRO A 142 -5.09 6.97 0.65
C PRO A 142 -4.10 6.27 1.61
N VAL A 143 -3.44 7.08 2.44
CA VAL A 143 -2.72 6.63 3.64
C VAL A 143 -3.16 7.52 4.79
N ALA A 144 -3.61 6.94 5.89
CA ALA A 144 -4.11 7.67 7.06
C ALA A 144 -5.15 8.75 6.69
N GLY A 145 -6.08 8.44 5.77
CA GLY A 145 -7.17 9.32 5.35
C GLY A 145 -6.77 10.46 4.42
N THR A 146 -5.52 10.52 3.97
CA THR A 146 -5.01 11.51 3.02
C THR A 146 -4.51 10.83 1.77
N THR A 147 -4.85 11.37 0.60
CA THR A 147 -4.41 10.85 -0.70
C THR A 147 -2.96 11.22 -0.95
N HIS A 148 -2.16 10.25 -1.35
CA HIS A 148 -0.74 10.39 -1.68
C HIS A 148 -0.42 9.76 -3.03
N LEU A 149 0.68 10.22 -3.63
CA LEU A 149 1.35 9.48 -4.70
C LEU A 149 2.24 8.42 -4.07
N HIS A 150 2.09 7.19 -4.53
CA HIS A 150 2.84 6.02 -4.07
C HIS A 150 3.77 5.50 -5.16
N GLY A 151 4.71 4.66 -4.74
CA GLY A 151 5.40 3.71 -5.58
C GLY A 151 5.39 2.33 -4.93
N TYR A 152 5.54 1.29 -5.73
CA TYR A 152 5.57 -0.12 -5.31
C TYR A 152 4.29 -0.63 -4.63
N THR A 153 3.15 0.02 -4.86
CA THR A 153 1.85 -0.34 -4.32
C THR A 153 0.93 -0.97 -5.36
N ALA A 154 -0.19 -1.51 -4.90
CA ALA A 154 -1.34 -1.86 -5.71
C ALA A 154 -2.56 -1.12 -5.17
N CYS A 155 -3.13 -0.24 -5.98
CA CYS A 155 -4.33 0.50 -5.63
C CYS A 155 -5.55 -0.17 -6.25
N TRP A 156 -6.51 -0.52 -5.43
CA TRP A 156 -7.76 -1.13 -5.84
C TRP A 156 -8.89 -0.11 -5.81
N GLY A 157 -9.59 0.04 -6.94
CA GLY A 157 -10.84 0.77 -7.03
C GLY A 157 -11.99 -0.24 -7.17
N LEU A 158 -12.81 -0.37 -6.15
CA LEU A 158 -13.94 -1.29 -6.15
C LEU A 158 -15.24 -0.51 -6.37
N LEU A 159 -15.92 -0.79 -7.47
CA LEU A 159 -17.17 -0.13 -7.84
C LEU A 159 -18.34 -0.99 -7.36
N ARG A 160 -19.30 -0.33 -6.74
CA ARG A 160 -20.53 -0.96 -6.27
C ARG A 160 -21.76 -0.28 -6.90
N TYR A 161 -22.85 -1.00 -6.98
CA TYR A 161 -24.12 -0.45 -7.36
C TYR A 161 -24.68 0.36 -6.17
N ALA A 162 -24.91 1.63 -6.40
CA ALA A 162 -25.70 2.44 -5.48
C ALA A 162 -27.08 2.68 -6.14
N PRO A 163 -28.20 2.19 -5.60
CA PRO A 163 -29.51 2.53 -6.12
C PRO A 163 -29.68 4.04 -6.03
N ILE A 164 -30.09 4.65 -7.12
CA ILE A 164 -30.47 6.06 -7.13
C ILE A 164 -31.63 6.18 -6.13
N SER A 165 -31.43 6.87 -5.01
CA SER A 165 -32.51 7.20 -4.09
C SER A 165 -33.56 7.96 -4.90
N GLY A 166 -34.68 7.28 -5.19
CA GLY A 166 -35.76 7.87 -5.99
C GLY A 166 -36.20 9.16 -5.32
N SER A 167 -36.24 10.25 -6.08
CA SER A 167 -36.99 11.41 -5.75
C SER A 167 -38.44 10.93 -5.50
N SER A 168 -38.86 10.89 -4.25
CA SER A 168 -40.28 10.78 -3.92
C SER A 168 -40.96 12.02 -4.51
N ASN A 169 -41.52 11.85 -5.71
CA ASN A 169 -42.50 12.78 -6.24
C ASN A 169 -43.72 12.71 -5.33
N SER A 170 -43.88 13.70 -4.49
CA SER A 170 -45.13 14.06 -3.82
C SER A 170 -45.81 15.15 -4.62
#